data_4ae47aa4162aad793e32e35cb121102f
#
_entry.id   4ae47aa4162aad793e32e35cb121102f
#
_cell.length_a   1.000
_cell.length_b   1.000
_cell.length_c   1.000
_cell.angle_alpha   90.00
_cell.angle_beta   90.00
_cell.angle_gamma   90.00
#
_symmetry.space_group_name_H-M   'P 1'
#
loop_
_entity.id
_entity.type
_entity.pdbx_description
1 polymer ?
#
loop_
_entity_poly.entity_id
_entity_poly.type
_entity_poly.pdbx_seq_one_letter_code
_entity_poly.pdbx_strand_id
1 'polypeptide(L)'
;SSSVIKAAEKAGGKVIGADFDQSGLSETVITSACKDTDTAVTKVLRSYEDGTFAGGTAFNYAARNNGVSLEMKNSRFRTFSEADYKKLFSQLKSEKVELKKNTAVKSVSELAGEWVTLRE
;
A
#
# COMPACT_ATOMS: atom_id res chain seq x y z
N SER A 1 -13.39 5.48 -5.63
CA SER A 1 -13.32 4.12 -5.04
C SER A 1 -14.69 3.45 -4.96
N SER A 2 -15.79 4.15 -4.64
CA SER A 2 -17.12 3.54 -4.49
C SER A 2 -17.64 2.84 -5.76
N SER A 3 -17.35 3.38 -6.94
CA SER A 3 -17.76 2.77 -8.23
C SER A 3 -17.05 1.45 -8.48
N VAL A 4 -15.76 1.36 -8.16
CA VAL A 4 -14.97 0.12 -8.29
C VAL A 4 -15.49 -0.95 -7.33
N ILE A 5 -15.76 -0.58 -6.08
CA ILE A 5 -16.31 -1.50 -5.07
C ILE A 5 -17.68 -2.05 -5.53
N LYS A 6 -18.58 -1.17 -5.99
CA LYS A 6 -19.90 -1.59 -6.52
C LYS A 6 -19.79 -2.50 -7.75
N ALA A 7 -18.84 -2.22 -8.64
CA ALA A 7 -18.60 -3.08 -9.80
C ALA A 7 -18.10 -4.46 -9.39
N ALA A 8 -17.19 -4.52 -8.42
CA ALA A 8 -16.68 -5.78 -7.88
C ALA A 8 -17.77 -6.58 -7.14
N GLU A 9 -18.62 -5.92 -6.35
CA GLU A 9 -19.80 -6.56 -5.71
C GLU A 9 -20.68 -7.23 -6.77
N LYS A 10 -21.04 -6.48 -7.81
CA LYS A 10 -21.88 -6.98 -8.90
C LYS A 10 -21.26 -8.15 -9.65
N ALA A 11 -19.92 -8.17 -9.75
CA ALA A 11 -19.17 -9.24 -10.42
C ALA A 11 -18.79 -10.40 -9.48
N GLY A 12 -19.14 -10.35 -8.19
CA GLY A 12 -18.70 -11.35 -7.19
C GLY A 12 -17.20 -11.34 -6.94
N GLY A 13 -16.52 -10.22 -7.26
CA GLY A 13 -15.09 -10.05 -7.10
C GLY A 13 -14.67 -9.58 -5.71
N LYS A 14 -13.36 -9.37 -5.52
CA LYS A 14 -12.76 -8.82 -4.30
C LYS A 14 -11.95 -7.58 -4.63
N VAL A 15 -11.82 -6.68 -3.64
CA VAL A 15 -11.12 -5.41 -3.79
C VAL A 15 -10.12 -5.24 -2.65
N ILE A 16 -8.98 -4.66 -2.96
CA ILE A 16 -8.08 -4.03 -1.99
C ILE A 16 -8.32 -2.53 -2.07
N GLY A 17 -8.73 -1.93 -0.96
CA GLY A 17 -8.91 -0.49 -0.83
C GLY A 17 -7.59 0.28 -0.90
N ALA A 18 -7.67 1.59 -1.05
CA ALA A 18 -6.50 2.46 -1.11
C ALA A 18 -6.69 3.72 -0.26
N ASP A 19 -5.59 4.30 0.18
CA ASP A 19 -5.45 5.53 0.94
C ASP A 19 -5.80 5.42 2.43
N PHE A 20 -6.95 4.88 2.77
CA PHE A 20 -7.44 4.66 4.14
C PHE A 20 -8.23 3.35 4.22
N ASP A 21 -8.57 2.91 5.44
CA ASP A 21 -9.38 1.70 5.62
C ASP A 21 -10.77 1.84 5.00
N GLN A 22 -11.03 1.03 3.98
CA GLN A 22 -12.29 0.97 3.25
C GLN A 22 -13.12 -0.28 3.59
N SER A 23 -12.72 -1.07 4.58
CA SER A 23 -13.40 -2.32 4.97
C SER A 23 -14.86 -2.13 5.34
N GLY A 24 -15.20 -0.96 5.91
CA GLY A 24 -16.57 -0.58 6.25
C GLY A 24 -17.48 -0.24 5.07
N LEU A 25 -16.92 -0.07 3.87
CA LEU A 25 -17.73 0.28 2.68
C LEU A 25 -18.41 -0.94 2.05
N SER A 26 -17.83 -2.13 2.18
CA SER A 26 -18.36 -3.37 1.61
C SER A 26 -17.58 -4.59 2.09
N GLU A 27 -18.27 -5.73 2.18
CA GLU A 27 -17.66 -7.05 2.41
C GLU A 27 -16.77 -7.54 1.25
N THR A 28 -16.87 -6.90 0.10
CA THR A 28 -16.02 -7.14 -1.05
C THR A 28 -14.59 -6.63 -0.81
N VAL A 29 -14.41 -5.64 0.06
CA VAL A 29 -13.10 -5.11 0.45
C VAL A 29 -12.45 -6.06 1.45
N ILE A 30 -11.36 -6.73 1.02
CA ILE A 30 -10.64 -7.70 1.88
C ILE A 30 -9.61 -7.04 2.79
N THR A 31 -9.05 -5.93 2.38
CA THR A 31 -8.13 -5.08 3.13
C THR A 31 -7.97 -3.74 2.41
N SER A 32 -7.13 -2.85 2.94
CA SER A 32 -6.77 -1.58 2.31
C SER A 32 -5.28 -1.29 2.44
N ALA A 33 -4.68 -0.85 1.34
CA ALA A 33 -3.34 -0.27 1.34
C ALA A 33 -3.44 1.20 1.78
N CYS A 34 -3.02 1.49 3.01
CA CYS A 34 -3.20 2.77 3.65
C CYS A 34 -1.97 3.66 3.53
N LYS A 35 -2.19 4.97 3.40
CA LYS A 35 -1.17 6.01 3.63
C LYS A 35 -1.20 6.40 5.10
N ASP A 36 -0.05 6.41 5.74
CA ASP A 36 0.09 6.90 7.12
C ASP A 36 0.28 8.42 7.12
N THR A 37 -0.83 9.12 6.96
CA THR A 37 -0.86 10.59 6.89
C THR A 37 -0.41 11.20 8.21
N ASP A 38 -0.76 10.59 9.35
CA ASP A 38 -0.37 11.08 10.68
C ASP A 38 1.16 11.06 10.84
N THR A 39 1.80 9.96 10.44
CA THR A 39 3.27 9.87 10.41
C THR A 39 3.87 10.93 9.48
N ALA A 40 3.31 11.15 8.31
CA ALA A 40 3.82 12.15 7.37
C ALA A 40 3.72 13.57 7.92
N VAL A 41 2.54 13.96 8.42
CA VAL A 41 2.29 15.28 9.01
C VAL A 41 3.16 15.51 10.24
N THR A 42 3.22 14.54 11.15
CA THR A 42 4.04 14.63 12.36
C THR A 42 5.52 14.85 12.05
N LYS A 43 6.05 14.15 11.03
CA LYS A 43 7.46 14.33 10.61
C LYS A 43 7.71 15.72 10.04
N VAL A 44 6.79 16.26 9.25
CA VAL A 44 6.90 17.61 8.69
C VAL A 44 6.88 18.65 9.80
N LEU A 45 5.93 18.55 10.73
CA LEU A 45 5.84 19.48 11.86
C LEU A 45 7.10 19.46 12.74
N ARG A 46 7.59 18.27 13.09
CA ARG A 46 8.84 18.12 13.84
C ARG A 46 10.03 18.75 13.11
N SER A 47 10.16 18.52 11.80
CA SER A 47 11.25 19.12 11.03
C SER A 47 11.18 20.65 11.01
N TYR A 48 9.98 21.22 11.08
CA TYR A 48 9.79 22.66 11.22
C TYR A 48 10.23 23.16 12.61
N GLU A 49 9.80 22.48 13.67
CA GLU A 49 10.19 22.78 15.05
C GLU A 49 11.72 22.68 15.25
N ASP A 50 12.34 21.66 14.66
CA ASP A 50 13.79 21.41 14.73
C ASP A 50 14.60 22.32 13.78
N GLY A 51 13.95 23.19 13.01
CA GLY A 51 14.63 24.07 12.03
C GLY A 51 15.25 23.34 10.84
N THR A 52 14.87 22.08 10.59
CA THR A 52 15.40 21.22 9.51
C THR A 52 14.45 21.10 8.32
N PHE A 53 13.34 21.84 8.32
CA PHE A 53 12.35 21.81 7.26
C PHE A 53 12.94 22.30 5.95
N ALA A 54 12.98 21.41 4.95
CA ALA A 54 13.48 21.70 3.61
C ALA A 54 12.32 22.03 2.66
N GLY A 55 11.96 23.31 2.57
CA GLY A 55 10.97 23.79 1.61
C GLY A 55 11.39 23.53 0.17
N GLY A 56 10.42 23.25 -0.71
CA GLY A 56 10.65 22.94 -2.13
C GLY A 56 11.21 21.54 -2.41
N THR A 57 11.33 20.69 -1.38
CA THR A 57 11.81 19.30 -1.52
C THR A 57 10.65 18.33 -1.55
N ALA A 58 10.68 17.35 -2.45
CA ALA A 58 9.74 16.24 -2.47
C ALA A 58 10.21 15.11 -1.52
N PHE A 59 9.35 14.74 -0.58
CA PHE A 59 9.60 13.61 0.33
C PHE A 59 8.79 12.39 -0.09
N ASN A 60 9.45 11.23 -0.12
CA ASN A 60 8.78 9.96 -0.39
C ASN A 60 8.50 9.21 0.92
N TYR A 61 7.22 9.11 1.28
CA TYR A 61 6.74 8.32 2.40
C TYR A 61 6.40 6.90 1.93
N ALA A 62 7.20 5.93 2.35
CA ALA A 62 7.15 4.53 1.94
C ALA A 62 7.24 3.60 3.17
N ALA A 63 7.34 2.30 2.96
CA ALA A 63 7.50 1.33 4.05
C ALA A 63 8.71 1.63 4.95
N ARG A 64 9.86 2.01 4.35
CA ARG A 64 11.10 2.29 5.10
C ARG A 64 10.97 3.38 6.17
N ASN A 65 10.04 4.30 6.01
CA ASN A 65 9.80 5.40 6.95
C ASN A 65 8.40 5.39 7.57
N ASN A 66 7.72 4.23 7.54
CA ASN A 66 6.36 4.01 8.04
C ASN A 66 5.30 4.91 7.40
N GLY A 67 5.50 5.34 6.17
CA GLY A 67 4.54 6.20 5.45
C GLY A 67 3.39 5.45 4.80
N VAL A 68 3.42 4.12 4.82
CA VAL A 68 2.37 3.23 4.27
C VAL A 68 2.18 2.02 5.16
N SER A 69 0.99 1.45 5.11
CA SER A 69 0.65 0.23 5.85
C SER A 69 -0.41 -0.59 5.10
N LEU A 70 -0.65 -1.81 5.56
CA LEU A 70 -1.79 -2.62 5.15
C LEU A 70 -2.75 -2.75 6.35
N GLU A 71 -4.03 -2.50 6.12
CA GLU A 71 -5.05 -2.68 7.16
C GLU A 71 -5.21 -4.17 7.49
N MET A 72 -4.82 -4.55 8.70
CA MET A 72 -4.89 -5.95 9.13
C MET A 72 -6.06 -6.20 10.10
N LYS A 73 -6.38 -5.25 10.97
CA LYS A 73 -7.38 -5.40 12.04
C LYS A 73 -8.77 -5.72 11.49
N ASN A 74 -9.17 -5.02 10.42
CA ASN A 74 -10.47 -5.19 9.77
C ASN A 74 -10.35 -5.98 8.46
N SER A 75 -9.22 -6.67 8.23
CA SER A 75 -9.02 -7.44 7.01
C SER A 75 -9.85 -8.72 6.99
N ARG A 76 -10.18 -9.18 5.81
CA ARG A 76 -10.92 -10.43 5.55
C ARG A 76 -10.02 -11.49 4.92
N PHE A 77 -8.73 -11.48 5.26
CA PHE A 77 -7.82 -12.55 4.86
C PHE A 77 -8.21 -13.88 5.53
N ARG A 78 -8.08 -14.98 4.80
CA ARG A 78 -8.37 -16.33 5.30
C ARG A 78 -7.13 -17.04 5.82
N THR A 79 -5.98 -16.81 5.18
CA THR A 79 -4.73 -17.55 5.42
C THR A 79 -3.54 -16.63 5.71
N PHE A 80 -3.66 -15.33 5.44
CA PHE A 80 -2.61 -14.35 5.68
C PHE A 80 -2.81 -13.70 7.05
N SER A 81 -1.87 -13.93 7.95
CA SER A 81 -1.93 -13.47 9.33
C SER A 81 -1.20 -12.12 9.54
N GLU A 82 -1.45 -11.51 10.69
CA GLU A 82 -0.69 -10.31 11.10
C GLU A 82 0.81 -10.60 11.27
N ALA A 83 1.18 -11.82 11.67
CA ALA A 83 2.56 -12.24 11.77
C ALA A 83 3.23 -12.31 10.40
N ASP A 84 2.53 -12.84 9.39
CA ASP A 84 3.00 -12.86 8.00
C ASP A 84 3.17 -11.44 7.47
N TYR A 85 2.20 -10.55 7.74
CA TYR A 85 2.31 -9.15 7.37
C TYR A 85 3.54 -8.48 8.00
N LYS A 86 3.75 -8.63 9.30
CA LYS A 86 4.92 -8.05 10.00
C LYS A 86 6.24 -8.53 9.41
N LYS A 87 6.34 -9.82 9.06
CA LYS A 87 7.51 -10.40 8.41
C LYS A 87 7.77 -9.77 7.04
N LEU A 88 6.74 -9.71 6.18
CA LEU A 88 6.84 -9.09 4.86
C LEU A 88 7.14 -7.60 4.94
N PHE A 89 6.46 -6.88 5.83
CA PHE A 89 6.67 -5.45 6.02
C PHE A 89 8.09 -5.12 6.49
N SER A 90 8.67 -5.98 7.36
CA SER A 90 10.08 -5.86 7.77
C SER A 90 11.04 -6.02 6.59
N GLN A 91 10.75 -6.93 5.67
CA GLN A 91 11.55 -7.11 4.44
C GLN A 91 11.44 -5.90 3.51
N LEU A 92 10.23 -5.33 3.36
CA LEU A 92 10.02 -4.09 2.60
C LEU A 92 10.76 -2.90 3.22
N LYS A 93 10.72 -2.78 4.55
CA LYS A 93 11.43 -1.70 5.28
C LYS A 93 12.93 -1.78 5.12
N SER A 94 13.49 -2.97 5.08
CA SER A 94 14.93 -3.21 4.92
C SER A 94 15.37 -3.24 3.45
N GLU A 95 14.47 -2.92 2.51
CA GLU A 95 14.72 -2.89 1.06
C GLU A 95 15.27 -4.22 0.51
N LYS A 96 15.00 -5.34 1.20
CA LYS A 96 15.37 -6.69 0.75
C LYS A 96 14.48 -7.21 -0.38
N VAL A 97 13.32 -6.57 -0.61
CA VAL A 97 12.41 -6.89 -1.69
C VAL A 97 12.53 -5.81 -2.76
N GLU A 98 12.97 -6.20 -3.94
CA GLU A 98 12.98 -5.32 -5.10
C GLU A 98 11.55 -5.10 -5.61
N LEU A 99 11.09 -3.86 -5.58
CA LEU A 99 9.79 -3.48 -6.13
C LEU A 99 9.94 -3.14 -7.60
N LYS A 100 9.40 -3.97 -8.47
CA LYS A 100 9.33 -3.69 -9.90
C LYS A 100 8.43 -2.48 -10.16
N LYS A 101 8.90 -1.55 -10.98
CA LYS A 101 8.18 -0.33 -11.36
C LYS A 101 7.99 -0.29 -12.87
N ASN A 102 6.79 0.07 -13.33
CA ASN A 102 6.50 0.24 -14.74
C ASN A 102 7.36 1.32 -15.43
N THR A 103 7.87 2.29 -14.67
CA THR A 103 8.79 3.32 -15.17
C THR A 103 10.22 2.83 -15.45
N ALA A 104 10.56 1.62 -14.95
CA ALA A 104 11.89 1.01 -15.14
C ALA A 104 11.92 0.00 -16.30
N VAL A 105 10.79 -0.24 -16.97
CA VAL A 105 10.65 -1.25 -18.02
C VAL A 105 10.10 -0.62 -19.30
N LYS A 106 10.47 -1.20 -20.46
CA LYS A 106 9.98 -0.75 -21.77
C LYS A 106 8.60 -1.31 -22.11
N SER A 107 8.24 -2.44 -21.53
CA SER A 107 6.98 -3.16 -21.77
C SER A 107 6.44 -3.74 -20.48
N VAL A 108 5.12 -3.82 -20.35
CA VAL A 108 4.46 -4.46 -19.21
C VAL A 108 4.82 -5.95 -19.11
N SER A 109 5.15 -6.60 -20.23
CA SER A 109 5.59 -8.00 -20.26
C SER A 109 6.87 -8.25 -19.45
N GLU A 110 7.74 -7.26 -19.31
CA GLU A 110 8.94 -7.36 -18.49
C GLU A 110 8.65 -7.39 -16.97
N LEU A 111 7.43 -7.04 -16.58
CA LEU A 111 6.95 -7.13 -15.19
C LEU A 111 6.39 -8.52 -14.85
N ALA A 112 6.13 -9.36 -15.86
CA ALA A 112 5.68 -10.73 -15.64
C ALA A 112 6.75 -11.53 -14.87
N GLY A 113 6.30 -12.51 -14.09
CA GLY A 113 7.16 -13.35 -13.27
C GLY A 113 6.43 -14.60 -12.83
N GLU A 114 7.04 -15.37 -11.96
CA GLU A 114 6.49 -16.65 -11.46
C GLU A 114 5.04 -16.53 -10.95
N TRP A 115 4.70 -15.41 -10.33
CA TRP A 115 3.40 -15.18 -9.68
C TRP A 115 2.47 -14.23 -10.44
N VAL A 116 2.94 -13.69 -11.58
CA VAL A 116 2.17 -12.72 -12.38
C VAL A 116 2.15 -13.13 -13.82
N THR A 117 0.98 -13.48 -14.35
CA THR A 117 0.74 -13.78 -15.76
C THR A 117 -0.04 -12.64 -16.39
N LEU A 118 0.46 -12.11 -17.50
CA LEU A 118 -0.30 -11.17 -18.32
C LEU A 118 -1.36 -11.92 -19.12
N ARG A 119 -2.56 -11.37 -19.14
CA ARG A 119 -3.62 -11.80 -20.08
C ARG A 119 -3.75 -10.74 -21.16
N GLU A 120 -3.71 -11.17 -22.39
CA GLU A 120 -4.04 -10.34 -23.56
C GLU A 120 -5.55 -10.08 -23.60
#